data_6d5ad419e37863f6fd64def2278d37a7
#
_entry.id   6d5ad419e37863f6fd64def2278d37a7
#
_cell.length_a   1.000
_cell.length_b   1.000
_cell.length_c   1.000
_cell.angle_alpha   90.00
_cell.angle_beta   90.00
_cell.angle_gamma   90.00
#
_symmetry.space_group_name_H-M   'P 1'
#
loop_
_entity.id
_entity.type
_entity.pdbx_description
1 polymer ?
#
loop_
_entity_poly.entity_id
_entity_poly.type
_entity_poly.pdbx_seq_one_letter_code
_entity_poly.pdbx_strand_id
1 'polypeptide(L)'
;MKPILLVDFGSTNTKVTAVDVENCEVLGTAAAYTTVETDINNGLRDAVSNLEKITGPIEYEERYACSSAAGGLKMISIGLVPELTAQASREASLGAGAKVWKTYSFNLTKGDMREIEEYHPD
;
A
#
# COMPACT_ATOMS: atom_id res chain seq x y z
N MET A 1 1.57 23.43 15.52
CA MET A 1 1.03 22.07 15.20
C MET A 1 1.53 21.66 13.83
N LYS A 2 2.03 20.43 13.73
CA LYS A 2 2.39 19.81 12.45
C LYS A 2 1.49 18.59 12.21
N PRO A 3 0.32 18.76 11.56
CA PRO A 3 -0.64 17.68 11.36
C PRO A 3 -0.25 16.81 10.18
N ILE A 4 -0.26 15.50 10.43
CA ILE A 4 0.02 14.46 9.44
C ILE A 4 -1.15 13.48 9.41
N LEU A 5 -1.54 13.06 8.22
CA LEU A 5 -2.55 12.02 8.02
C LEU A 5 -1.87 10.69 7.73
N LEU A 6 -2.16 9.69 8.53
CA LEU A 6 -1.71 8.32 8.34
C LEU A 6 -2.89 7.47 7.84
N VAL A 7 -2.68 6.73 6.75
CA VAL A 7 -3.72 5.90 6.13
C VAL A 7 -3.26 4.45 6.07
N ASP A 8 -4.09 3.54 6.56
CA ASP A 8 -3.90 2.11 6.43
C ASP A 8 -5.05 1.51 5.62
N PHE A 9 -4.75 1.03 4.42
CA PHE A 9 -5.71 0.32 3.57
C PHE A 9 -5.77 -1.15 3.98
N GLY A 10 -6.69 -1.49 4.86
CA GLY A 10 -6.96 -2.87 5.23
C GLY A 10 -7.84 -3.58 4.20
N SER A 11 -7.93 -4.89 4.28
CA SER A 11 -8.78 -5.70 3.39
C SER A 11 -10.28 -5.41 3.55
N THR A 12 -10.71 -5.04 4.75
CA THR A 12 -12.10 -4.77 5.08
C THR A 12 -12.34 -3.29 5.39
N ASN A 13 -11.45 -2.69 6.18
CA ASN A 13 -11.57 -1.29 6.62
C ASN A 13 -10.33 -0.49 6.24
N THR A 14 -10.56 0.73 5.79
CA THR A 14 -9.55 1.75 5.64
C THR A 14 -9.53 2.59 6.91
N LYS A 15 -8.38 2.63 7.59
CA LYS A 15 -8.19 3.38 8.83
C LYS A 15 -7.39 4.64 8.58
N VAL A 16 -7.82 5.73 9.17
CA VAL A 16 -7.11 7.00 9.10
C VAL A 16 -6.83 7.51 10.50
N THR A 17 -5.64 8.05 10.70
CA THR A 17 -5.22 8.62 11.97
C THR A 17 -4.59 9.98 11.73
N ALA A 18 -5.09 10.99 12.41
CA ALA A 18 -4.50 12.31 12.43
C ALA A 18 -3.55 12.43 13.62
N VAL A 19 -2.32 12.82 13.36
CA VAL A 19 -1.30 13.02 14.41
C VAL A 19 -0.70 14.41 14.31
N ASP A 20 -0.35 14.96 15.46
CA ASP A 20 0.49 16.15 15.57
C ASP A 20 1.88 15.71 16.00
N VAL A 21 2.81 15.71 15.05
CA VAL A 21 4.18 15.23 15.34
C VAL A 21 5.00 16.23 16.14
N GLU A 22 4.64 17.50 16.12
CA GLU A 22 5.31 18.52 16.90
C GLU A 22 5.07 18.33 18.40
N ASN A 23 3.84 18.02 18.79
CA ASN A 23 3.44 17.79 20.17
C ASN A 23 3.35 16.29 20.56
N CYS A 24 3.64 15.39 19.63
CA CYS A 24 3.56 13.95 19.84
C CYS A 24 2.16 13.49 20.28
N GLU A 25 1.11 14.03 19.67
CA GLU A 25 -0.28 13.75 20.03
C GLU A 25 -1.04 13.07 18.88
N VAL A 26 -1.91 12.12 19.22
CA VAL A 26 -2.92 11.59 18.31
C VAL A 26 -4.15 12.46 18.39
N LEU A 27 -4.49 13.13 17.29
CA LEU A 27 -5.63 14.04 17.23
C LEU A 27 -6.95 13.29 17.08
N GLY A 28 -6.95 12.16 16.41
CA GLY A 28 -8.11 11.31 16.24
C GLY A 28 -7.84 10.13 15.30
N THR A 29 -8.72 9.15 15.36
CA THR A 29 -8.69 7.96 14.51
C THR A 29 -10.10 7.65 14.05
N ALA A 30 -10.27 7.27 12.79
CA ALA A 30 -11.54 6.84 12.22
C ALA A 30 -11.30 5.75 11.18
N ALA A 31 -12.37 5.09 10.77
CA ALA A 31 -12.33 4.05 9.76
C ALA A 31 -13.60 4.06 8.91
N ALA A 32 -13.50 3.47 7.73
CA ALA A 32 -14.64 3.20 6.87
C ALA A 32 -14.37 1.90 6.09
N TYR A 33 -15.40 1.34 5.49
CA TYR A 33 -15.28 0.14 4.67
C TYR A 33 -14.35 0.39 3.48
N THR A 34 -13.46 -0.56 3.21
CA THR A 34 -12.58 -0.51 2.04
C THR A 34 -13.38 -0.88 0.79
N THR A 35 -13.54 0.08 -0.12
CA THR A 35 -14.38 -0.05 -1.31
C THR A 35 -13.63 -0.69 -2.49
N VAL A 36 -13.20 -1.96 -2.31
CA VAL A 36 -12.43 -2.70 -3.33
C VAL A 36 -13.21 -3.00 -4.60
N GLU A 37 -14.55 -3.06 -4.50
CA GLU A 37 -15.44 -3.36 -5.63
C GLU A 37 -15.62 -2.18 -6.59
N THR A 38 -15.29 -0.99 -6.14
CA THR A 38 -15.36 0.24 -6.92
C THR A 38 -14.00 0.92 -6.95
N ASP A 39 -13.88 2.04 -6.26
CA ASP A 39 -12.64 2.79 -6.12
C ASP A 39 -12.27 2.86 -4.63
N ILE A 40 -11.06 2.42 -4.28
CA ILE A 40 -10.57 2.47 -2.89
C ILE A 40 -10.56 3.90 -2.32
N ASN A 41 -10.49 4.90 -3.18
CA ASN A 41 -10.57 6.31 -2.77
C ASN A 41 -11.93 6.69 -2.18
N ASN A 42 -13.01 5.98 -2.52
CA ASN A 42 -14.32 6.21 -1.92
C ASN A 42 -14.29 5.86 -0.43
N GLY A 43 -13.75 4.69 -0.08
CA GLY A 43 -13.56 4.29 1.31
C GLY A 43 -12.63 5.22 2.07
N LEU A 44 -11.55 5.66 1.43
CA LEU A 44 -10.64 6.64 2.03
C LEU A 44 -11.35 7.97 2.31
N ARG A 45 -12.13 8.46 1.37
CA ARG A 45 -12.90 9.70 1.53
C ARG A 45 -13.90 9.60 2.68
N ASP A 46 -14.59 8.46 2.79
CA ASP A 46 -15.51 8.19 3.89
C ASP A 46 -14.79 8.13 5.24
N ALA A 47 -13.63 7.48 5.30
CA ALA A 47 -12.82 7.42 6.52
C ALA A 47 -12.35 8.81 6.96
N VAL A 48 -11.88 9.63 6.03
CA VAL A 48 -11.46 11.00 6.31
C VAL A 48 -12.66 11.85 6.77
N SER A 49 -13.81 11.69 6.14
CA SER A 49 -15.04 12.38 6.56
C SER A 49 -15.44 12.00 7.99
N ASN A 50 -15.35 10.72 8.34
CA ASN A 50 -15.59 10.25 9.70
C ASN A 50 -14.58 10.84 10.70
N LEU A 51 -13.33 10.96 10.31
CA LEU A 51 -12.29 11.57 11.13
C LEU A 51 -12.58 13.06 11.38
N GLU A 52 -12.97 13.79 10.36
CA GLU A 52 -13.32 15.21 10.46
C GLU A 52 -14.50 15.48 11.41
N LYS A 53 -15.39 14.52 11.58
CA LYS A 53 -16.46 14.60 12.59
C LYS A 53 -15.92 14.58 14.02
N ILE A 54 -14.73 14.02 14.23
CA ILE A 54 -14.07 13.90 15.54
C ILE A 54 -13.14 15.09 15.77
N THR A 55 -12.28 15.40 14.80
CA THR A 55 -11.20 16.40 14.92
C THR A 55 -11.59 17.77 14.37
N GLY A 56 -12.64 17.87 13.55
CA GLY A 56 -12.88 19.01 12.69
C GLY A 56 -11.98 18.99 11.45
N PRO A 57 -12.19 19.93 10.53
CA PRO A 57 -11.37 20.04 9.33
C PRO A 57 -9.91 20.35 9.68
N ILE A 58 -8.98 19.59 9.11
CA ILE A 58 -7.53 19.77 9.30
C ILE A 58 -6.86 19.82 7.94
N GLU A 59 -6.00 20.81 7.74
CA GLU A 59 -5.07 20.86 6.61
C GLU A 59 -3.78 20.12 6.98
N TYR A 60 -3.55 18.95 6.35
CA TYR A 60 -2.39 18.13 6.65
C TYR A 60 -1.17 18.58 5.86
N GLU A 61 -0.03 18.72 6.53
CA GLU A 61 1.24 19.04 5.88
C GLU A 61 1.77 17.86 5.07
N GLU A 62 1.59 16.66 5.59
CA GLU A 62 2.03 15.42 4.95
C GLU A 62 0.98 14.32 5.09
N ARG A 63 1.02 13.38 4.16
CA ARG A 63 0.15 12.20 4.16
C ARG A 63 0.97 10.96 3.85
N TYR A 64 0.81 9.94 4.65
CA TYR A 64 1.47 8.64 4.47
C TYR A 64 0.45 7.54 4.41
N ALA A 65 0.67 6.57 3.55
CA ALA A 65 -0.23 5.44 3.38
C ALA A 65 0.54 4.12 3.37
N CYS A 66 -0.09 3.09 3.89
CA CYS A 66 0.36 1.71 3.78
C CYS A 66 -0.85 0.80 3.51
N SER A 67 -0.59 -0.44 3.18
CA SER A 67 -1.62 -1.46 3.05
C SER A 67 -1.33 -2.60 4.00
N SER A 68 -2.31 -2.94 4.84
CA SER A 68 -2.29 -4.13 5.69
C SER A 68 -3.22 -5.22 5.18
N ALA A 69 -3.72 -5.09 3.95
CA ALA A 69 -4.56 -6.08 3.31
C ALA A 69 -3.84 -7.42 3.19
N ALA A 70 -4.52 -8.50 3.58
CA ALA A 70 -3.95 -9.84 3.52
C ALA A 70 -3.63 -10.24 2.07
N GLY A 71 -2.38 -10.65 1.84
CA GLY A 71 -1.92 -11.11 0.55
C GLY A 71 -1.24 -10.05 -0.32
N GLY A 72 -1.61 -8.77 -0.21
CA GLY A 72 -1.07 -7.72 -1.07
C GLY A 72 -1.18 -8.06 -2.56
N LEU A 73 -0.56 -7.28 -3.42
CA LEU A 73 -0.43 -7.63 -4.84
C LEU A 73 0.52 -8.83 -4.99
N LYS A 74 0.08 -9.84 -5.72
CA LYS A 74 0.91 -10.99 -6.09
C LYS A 74 1.77 -10.58 -7.28
N MET A 75 3.05 -10.38 -7.03
CA MET A 75 3.99 -9.92 -8.05
C MET A 75 5.15 -10.87 -8.24
N ILE A 76 5.64 -10.90 -9.46
CA ILE A 76 6.95 -11.41 -9.79
C ILE A 76 7.81 -10.25 -10.24
N SER A 77 9.11 -10.37 -10.03
CA SER A 77 10.08 -9.36 -10.42
C SER A 77 10.99 -9.93 -11.50
N ILE A 78 11.27 -9.17 -12.52
CA ILE A 78 12.12 -9.58 -13.64
C ILE A 78 13.18 -8.51 -13.85
N GLY A 79 14.45 -8.90 -13.83
CA GLY A 79 15.58 -8.02 -14.08
C GLY A 79 16.56 -8.65 -15.05
N LEU A 80 17.35 -7.82 -15.72
CA LEU A 80 18.31 -8.29 -16.74
C LEU A 80 19.50 -9.03 -16.12
N VAL A 81 20.05 -8.52 -15.03
CA VAL A 81 21.21 -9.08 -14.33
C VAL A 81 20.82 -9.40 -12.88
N PRO A 82 21.10 -10.64 -12.38
CA PRO A 82 20.64 -11.06 -11.05
C PRO A 82 21.05 -10.13 -9.90
N GLU A 83 22.29 -9.68 -9.91
CA GLU A 83 22.89 -8.95 -8.79
C GLU A 83 22.63 -7.44 -8.82
N LEU A 84 22.19 -6.90 -9.96
CA LEU A 84 21.98 -5.46 -10.12
C LEU A 84 20.51 -5.12 -10.44
N THR A 85 20.04 -5.50 -11.63
CA THR A 85 18.73 -5.07 -12.11
C THR A 85 17.59 -5.91 -11.55
N ALA A 86 17.80 -7.21 -11.35
CA ALA A 86 16.78 -8.07 -10.74
C ALA A 86 16.55 -7.70 -9.27
N GLN A 87 17.62 -7.44 -8.52
CA GLN A 87 17.53 -6.98 -7.15
C GLN A 87 16.85 -5.63 -7.06
N ALA A 88 17.22 -4.67 -7.91
CA ALA A 88 16.60 -3.37 -7.95
C ALA A 88 15.10 -3.45 -8.26
N SER A 89 14.73 -4.31 -9.21
CA SER A 89 13.32 -4.57 -9.56
C SER A 89 12.54 -5.16 -8.37
N ARG A 90 13.14 -6.10 -7.66
CA ARG A 90 12.56 -6.70 -6.46
C ARG A 90 12.36 -5.66 -5.35
N GLU A 91 13.36 -4.85 -5.09
CA GLU A 91 13.30 -3.79 -4.07
C GLU A 91 12.23 -2.74 -4.42
N ALA A 92 12.11 -2.35 -5.67
CA ALA A 92 11.07 -1.44 -6.14
C ALA A 92 9.67 -2.01 -5.91
N SER A 93 9.46 -3.30 -6.22
CA SER A 93 8.19 -3.99 -6.01
C SER A 93 7.85 -4.08 -4.52
N LEU A 94 8.82 -4.42 -3.67
CA LEU A 94 8.64 -4.47 -2.22
C LEU A 94 8.36 -3.08 -1.64
N GLY A 95 9.05 -2.05 -2.14
CA GLY A 95 8.80 -0.67 -1.75
C GLY A 95 7.39 -0.18 -2.09
N ALA A 96 6.79 -0.74 -3.14
CA ALA A 96 5.40 -0.50 -3.51
C ALA A 96 4.38 -1.30 -2.67
N GLY A 97 4.83 -2.09 -1.71
CA GLY A 97 3.96 -2.90 -0.86
C GLY A 97 3.53 -4.23 -1.48
N ALA A 98 4.21 -4.66 -2.53
CA ALA A 98 3.89 -5.90 -3.22
C ALA A 98 4.47 -7.12 -2.50
N LYS A 99 3.78 -8.25 -2.64
CA LYS A 99 4.29 -9.55 -2.23
C LYS A 99 5.02 -10.18 -3.40
N VAL A 100 6.35 -10.16 -3.36
CA VAL A 100 7.18 -10.74 -4.42
C VAL A 100 7.40 -12.22 -4.13
N TRP A 101 6.84 -13.08 -4.97
CA TRP A 101 6.98 -14.53 -4.86
C TRP A 101 8.34 -15.01 -5.36
N LYS A 102 8.76 -14.54 -6.54
CA LYS A 102 10.00 -14.96 -7.18
C LYS A 102 10.58 -13.84 -8.04
N THR A 103 11.89 -13.82 -8.15
CA THR A 103 12.62 -12.90 -9.03
C THR A 103 13.28 -13.70 -10.13
N TYR A 104 13.03 -13.31 -11.38
CA TYR A 104 13.65 -13.88 -12.56
C TYR A 104 14.70 -12.94 -13.11
N SER A 105 15.71 -13.49 -13.72
CA SER A 105 16.79 -12.71 -14.33
C SER A 105 17.11 -13.24 -15.72
N PHE A 106 17.70 -12.38 -16.53
CA PHE A 106 18.04 -12.71 -17.92
C PHE A 106 16.80 -12.93 -18.79
N ASN A 107 16.91 -13.86 -19.76
CA ASN A 107 15.80 -14.25 -20.61
C ASN A 107 14.91 -15.26 -19.90
N LEU A 108 13.62 -15.10 -20.03
CA LEU A 108 12.65 -16.06 -19.51
C LEU A 108 12.70 -17.35 -20.34
N THR A 109 12.84 -18.48 -19.65
CA THR A 109 12.72 -19.79 -20.27
C THR A 109 11.28 -20.23 -20.40
N LYS A 110 11.01 -21.31 -21.14
CA LYS A 110 9.66 -21.91 -21.22
C LYS A 110 9.20 -22.41 -19.85
N GLY A 111 10.12 -22.92 -19.03
CA GLY A 111 9.83 -23.31 -17.66
C GLY A 111 9.43 -22.12 -16.77
N ASP A 112 10.17 -21.01 -16.90
CA ASP A 112 9.83 -19.77 -16.20
C ASP A 112 8.44 -19.26 -16.59
N MET A 113 8.10 -19.27 -17.85
CA MET A 113 6.78 -18.86 -18.34
C MET A 113 5.65 -19.72 -17.75
N ARG A 114 5.87 -21.04 -17.60
CA ARG A 114 4.91 -21.92 -16.95
C ARG A 114 4.72 -21.60 -15.47
N GLU A 115 5.82 -21.37 -14.76
CA GLU A 115 5.76 -20.99 -13.33
C GLU A 115 4.96 -19.70 -13.14
N ILE A 116 5.17 -18.70 -13.98
CA ILE A 116 4.45 -17.44 -13.96
C ILE A 116 2.96 -17.65 -14.20
N GLU A 117 2.63 -18.45 -15.21
CA GLU A 117 1.25 -18.77 -15.55
C GLU A 117 0.53 -19.51 -14.40
N GLU A 118 1.19 -20.49 -13.78
CA GLU A 118 0.65 -21.24 -12.63
C GLU A 118 0.48 -20.36 -11.39
N TYR A 119 1.37 -19.40 -11.16
CA TYR A 119 1.29 -18.51 -10.01
C TYR A 119 0.16 -17.48 -10.12
N HIS A 120 -0.25 -17.12 -11.33
CA HIS A 120 -1.27 -16.10 -11.60
C HIS A 120 -0.95 -14.76 -10.90
N PRO A 121 0.13 -14.05 -11.24
CA PRO A 121 0.39 -12.73 -10.69
C PRO A 121 -0.72 -11.75 -11.07
N ASP A 122 -0.95 -10.76 -10.23
CA ASP A 122 -1.97 -9.72 -10.43
C ASP A 122 -1.65 -8.73 -11.57
#